data_d28a0d70793c0bbc51c145e9c378f24e
#
_entry.id   d28a0d70793c0bbc51c145e9c378f24e
#
_cell.length_a   1.000
_cell.length_b   1.000
_cell.length_c   1.000
_cell.angle_alpha   90.00
_cell.angle_beta   90.00
_cell.angle_gamma   90.00
#
_symmetry.space_group_name_H-M   'P 1'
#
loop_
_entity.id
_entity.type
_entity.pdbx_description
1 polymer ?
#
loop_
_entity_poly.entity_id
_entity_poly.type
_entity_poly.pdbx_seq_one_letter_code
_entity_poly.pdbx_strand_id
1 'polypeptide(L)'
;MNFKLYVSNDKQLATQINSYGLYIPSFNSRVCFSQTNLNVIGSAHNEIEIREKIKQGCEEIFISPIFTTKSHNDMPGKGLAFYRPLLQKFSKQIKIHALGGVDQKNLGKIISSGGKGFSSKGMIEQKMNKTLISYLNLIARNL
;
A
#
# COMPACT_ATOMS: atom_id res chain seq x y z
N MET A 1 15.96 -9.98 -9.95
CA MET A 1 14.86 -9.27 -9.28
C MET A 1 14.70 -9.87 -7.88
N ASN A 2 14.88 -9.10 -6.82
CA ASN A 2 14.77 -9.62 -5.45
C ASN A 2 13.33 -9.43 -4.97
N PHE A 3 12.62 -10.52 -4.73
CA PHE A 3 11.27 -10.48 -4.15
C PHE A 3 11.34 -10.36 -2.64
N LYS A 4 10.44 -9.56 -2.07
CA LYS A 4 10.24 -9.43 -0.63
C LYS A 4 8.93 -10.13 -0.27
N LEU A 5 9.02 -11.20 0.51
CA LEU A 5 7.86 -11.94 0.97
C LEU A 5 7.31 -11.34 2.27
N TYR A 6 6.04 -11.01 2.29
CA TYR A 6 5.31 -10.63 3.49
C TYR A 6 4.26 -11.68 3.83
N VAL A 7 4.26 -12.14 5.06
CA VAL A 7 3.22 -13.07 5.57
C VAL A 7 2.06 -12.26 6.11
N SER A 8 0.84 -12.64 5.74
CA SER A 8 -0.36 -11.93 6.17
C SER A 8 -0.81 -12.41 7.55
N ASN A 9 -0.87 -11.49 8.50
CA ASN A 9 -1.53 -11.64 9.81
C ASN A 9 -1.05 -12.81 10.71
N ASP A 10 0.08 -13.41 10.37
CA ASP A 10 0.67 -14.53 11.12
C ASP A 10 2.16 -14.26 11.41
N LYS A 11 2.42 -13.68 12.59
CA LYS A 11 3.77 -13.35 13.04
C LYS A 11 4.61 -14.62 13.27
N GLN A 12 3.99 -15.69 13.78
CA GLN A 12 4.71 -16.93 14.08
C GLN A 12 5.22 -17.57 12.80
N LEU A 13 4.36 -17.71 11.80
CA LEU A 13 4.74 -18.19 10.47
C LEU A 13 5.79 -17.28 9.83
N ALA A 14 5.60 -15.96 9.89
CA ALA A 14 6.55 -14.99 9.34
C ALA A 14 7.96 -15.18 9.91
N THR A 15 8.05 -15.45 11.22
CA THR A 15 9.32 -15.71 11.89
C THR A 15 9.90 -17.07 11.52
N GLN A 16 9.07 -18.12 11.50
CA GLN A 16 9.52 -19.50 11.19
C GLN A 16 10.14 -19.63 9.79
N ILE A 17 9.54 -18.98 8.79
CA ILE A 17 10.04 -19.04 7.40
C ILE A 17 11.05 -17.93 7.09
N ASN A 18 11.44 -17.14 8.07
CA ASN A 18 12.34 -15.99 7.91
C ASN A 18 11.88 -15.07 6.77
N SER A 19 10.60 -14.70 6.77
CA SER A 19 10.04 -13.79 5.76
C SER A 19 10.65 -12.39 5.88
N TYR A 20 10.58 -11.60 4.80
CA TYR A 20 11.01 -10.20 4.84
C TYR A 20 10.17 -9.36 5.80
N GLY A 21 8.89 -9.66 5.93
CA GLY A 21 8.02 -8.88 6.79
C GLY A 21 6.64 -9.47 7.03
N LEU A 22 5.84 -8.71 7.75
CA LEU A 22 4.47 -9.02 8.14
C LEU A 22 3.51 -8.00 7.54
N TYR A 23 2.41 -8.47 6.96
CA TYR A 23 1.31 -7.64 6.50
C TYR A 23 0.13 -7.71 7.47
N ILE A 24 -0.34 -6.56 7.95
CA ILE A 24 -1.49 -6.43 8.84
C ILE A 24 -2.71 -5.92 8.07
N PRO A 25 -3.73 -6.76 7.84
CA PRO A 25 -4.97 -6.34 7.17
C PRO A 25 -5.69 -5.23 7.96
N SER A 26 -6.53 -4.48 7.24
CA SER A 26 -7.32 -3.37 7.81
C SER A 26 -8.21 -3.81 8.98
N PHE A 27 -8.81 -5.00 8.90
CA PHE A 27 -9.69 -5.54 9.92
C PHE A 27 -8.99 -5.96 11.23
N ASN A 28 -7.67 -6.13 11.22
CA ASN A 28 -6.92 -6.44 12.44
C ASN A 28 -6.55 -5.14 13.16
N SER A 29 -7.29 -4.83 14.24
CA SER A 29 -7.05 -3.66 15.09
C SER A 29 -6.39 -3.99 16.44
N ARG A 30 -6.23 -5.27 16.79
CA ARG A 30 -5.94 -5.70 18.17
C ARG A 30 -4.49 -6.05 18.46
N VAL A 31 -3.68 -6.33 17.47
CA VAL A 31 -2.32 -6.85 17.67
C VAL A 31 -1.30 -5.75 17.42
N CYS A 32 -0.42 -5.52 18.41
CA CYS A 32 0.74 -4.63 18.27
C CYS A 32 1.97 -5.44 17.88
N PHE A 33 2.68 -5.03 16.86
CA PHE A 33 3.89 -5.68 16.35
C PHE A 33 5.13 -4.79 16.46
N SER A 34 5.07 -3.72 17.26
CA SER A 34 6.17 -2.76 17.43
C SER A 34 7.48 -3.36 17.97
N GLN A 35 7.42 -4.58 18.52
CA GLN A 35 8.60 -5.29 19.00
C GLN A 35 8.89 -6.51 18.11
N THR A 36 9.27 -6.27 16.88
CA THR A 36 9.67 -7.32 15.94
C THR A 36 10.81 -6.84 15.06
N ASN A 37 11.67 -7.76 14.63
CA ASN A 37 12.69 -7.50 13.62
C ASN A 37 12.14 -7.61 12.18
N LEU A 38 10.84 -7.88 12.02
CA LEU A 38 10.17 -7.96 10.73
C LEU A 38 9.78 -6.55 10.26
N ASN A 39 9.87 -6.30 8.97
CA ASN A 39 9.28 -5.11 8.37
C ASN A 39 7.75 -5.23 8.44
N VAL A 40 7.08 -4.29 9.08
CA VAL A 40 5.62 -4.34 9.27
C VAL A 40 4.95 -3.39 8.31
N ILE A 41 4.07 -3.91 7.47
CA ILE A 41 3.23 -3.13 6.57
C ILE A 41 1.76 -3.44 6.82
N GLY A 42 0.85 -2.59 6.36
CA GLY A 42 -0.57 -2.86 6.56
C GLY A 42 -1.48 -2.23 5.51
N SER A 43 -2.77 -2.39 5.71
CA SER A 43 -3.79 -1.69 4.92
C SER A 43 -4.76 -0.93 5.80
N ALA A 44 -5.37 0.12 5.23
CA ALA A 44 -6.37 0.92 5.89
C ALA A 44 -7.36 1.52 4.88
N HIS A 45 -8.58 1.80 5.34
CA HIS A 45 -9.65 2.38 4.53
C HIS A 45 -10.03 3.80 4.97
N ASN A 46 -9.58 4.24 6.13
CA ASN A 46 -9.93 5.54 6.71
C ASN A 46 -8.85 6.01 7.69
N GLU A 47 -9.02 7.22 8.20
CA GLU A 47 -8.07 7.84 9.13
C GLU A 47 -7.93 7.07 10.46
N ILE A 48 -9.01 6.51 10.98
CA ILE A 48 -9.00 5.75 12.24
C ILE A 48 -8.09 4.52 12.09
N GLU A 49 -8.28 3.77 11.01
CA GLU A 49 -7.46 2.60 10.71
C GLU A 49 -5.99 2.95 10.46
N ILE A 50 -5.69 4.12 9.84
CA ILE A 50 -4.31 4.61 9.70
C ILE A 50 -3.66 4.79 11.07
N ARG A 51 -4.36 5.43 12.01
CA ARG A 51 -3.85 5.62 13.37
C ARG A 51 -3.62 4.30 14.10
N GLU A 52 -4.49 3.33 13.89
CA GLU A 52 -4.31 1.97 14.41
C GLU A 52 -3.07 1.30 13.82
N LYS A 53 -2.85 1.38 12.50
CA LYS A 53 -1.65 0.82 11.86
C LYS A 53 -0.36 1.48 12.35
N ILE A 54 -0.36 2.78 12.60
CA ILE A 54 0.79 3.47 13.22
C ILE A 54 1.06 2.90 14.63
N LYS A 55 0.03 2.73 15.47
CA LYS A 55 0.15 2.12 16.80
C LYS A 55 0.62 0.67 16.75
N GLN A 56 0.26 -0.07 15.70
CA GLN A 56 0.68 -1.45 15.45
C GLN A 56 2.13 -1.57 14.98
N GLY A 57 2.81 -0.46 14.71
CA GLY A 57 4.20 -0.42 14.26
C GLY A 57 4.37 -0.59 12.76
N CYS A 58 3.33 -0.33 11.95
CA CYS A 58 3.48 -0.34 10.50
C CYS A 58 4.36 0.82 10.04
N GLU A 59 5.34 0.53 9.18
CA GLU A 59 6.19 1.51 8.52
C GLU A 59 5.55 2.05 7.24
N GLU A 60 4.78 1.20 6.58
CA GLU A 60 4.11 1.50 5.32
C GLU A 60 2.67 0.96 5.33
N ILE A 61 1.75 1.69 4.70
CA ILE A 61 0.36 1.25 4.56
C ILE A 61 -0.17 1.45 3.15
N PHE A 62 -1.13 0.60 2.79
CA PHE A 62 -1.90 0.71 1.55
C PHE A 62 -3.29 1.24 1.86
N ILE A 63 -3.66 2.38 1.27
CA ILE A 63 -5.00 2.97 1.38
C ILE A 63 -5.84 2.55 0.19
N SER A 64 -7.01 1.98 0.46
CA SER A 64 -7.92 1.46 -0.57
C SER A 64 -9.41 1.72 -0.27
N PRO A 65 -10.26 1.65 -1.31
CA PRO A 65 -9.92 1.77 -2.72
C PRO A 65 -9.77 3.25 -3.12
N ILE A 66 -8.71 3.59 -3.88
CA ILE A 66 -8.55 4.98 -4.38
C ILE A 66 -9.39 5.18 -5.63
N PHE A 67 -9.34 4.25 -6.58
CA PHE A 67 -10.19 4.26 -7.77
C PHE A 67 -11.12 3.06 -7.76
N THR A 68 -12.19 3.12 -8.55
CA THR A 68 -13.14 2.02 -8.70
C THR A 68 -12.42 0.75 -9.13
N THR A 69 -12.72 -0.37 -8.48
CA THR A 69 -12.03 -1.64 -8.72
C THR A 69 -13.02 -2.77 -8.96
N LYS A 70 -12.74 -3.56 -9.98
CA LYS A 70 -13.50 -4.79 -10.30
C LYS A 70 -13.21 -5.94 -9.34
N SER A 71 -12.11 -5.89 -8.61
CA SER A 71 -11.67 -6.98 -7.72
C SER A 71 -12.54 -7.16 -6.46
N HIS A 72 -13.38 -6.19 -6.12
CA HIS A 72 -14.28 -6.22 -4.97
C HIS A 72 -15.65 -5.66 -5.35
N ASN A 73 -16.43 -6.42 -6.14
CA ASN A 73 -17.83 -6.13 -6.47
C ASN A 73 -18.08 -4.66 -6.90
N ASP A 74 -17.25 -4.15 -7.79
CA ASP A 74 -17.33 -2.78 -8.32
C ASP A 74 -17.38 -1.70 -7.22
N MET A 75 -16.65 -1.90 -6.12
CA MET A 75 -16.59 -0.95 -5.03
C MET A 75 -16.12 0.43 -5.55
N PRO A 76 -16.89 1.50 -5.32
CA PRO A 76 -16.54 2.83 -5.79
C PRO A 76 -15.26 3.32 -5.14
N GLY A 77 -14.38 3.91 -5.93
CA GLY A 77 -13.16 4.54 -5.44
C GLY A 77 -13.46 5.79 -4.62
N LYS A 78 -12.70 6.03 -3.56
CA LYS A 78 -12.81 7.22 -2.70
C LYS A 78 -12.23 8.48 -3.36
N GLY A 79 -11.43 8.32 -4.40
CA GLY A 79 -10.84 9.38 -5.17
C GLY A 79 -9.67 10.10 -4.49
N LEU A 80 -9.08 11.02 -5.25
CA LEU A 80 -7.93 11.80 -4.78
C LEU A 80 -8.30 12.86 -3.75
N ALA A 81 -9.55 13.31 -3.73
CA ALA A 81 -10.06 14.24 -2.71
C ALA A 81 -9.99 13.64 -1.30
N PHE A 82 -10.15 12.33 -1.20
CA PHE A 82 -9.96 11.57 0.04
C PHE A 82 -8.46 11.29 0.31
N TYR A 83 -7.69 10.95 -0.70
CA TYR A 83 -6.30 10.50 -0.57
C TYR A 83 -5.34 11.62 -0.18
N ARG A 84 -5.43 12.79 -0.81
CA ARG A 84 -4.54 13.94 -0.59
C ARG A 84 -4.48 14.43 0.87
N PRO A 85 -5.61 14.65 1.56
CA PRO A 85 -5.58 15.05 2.98
C PRO A 85 -4.89 14.03 3.89
N LEU A 86 -5.04 12.73 3.59
CA LEU A 86 -4.36 11.69 4.36
C LEU A 86 -2.85 11.73 4.16
N LEU A 87 -2.37 11.95 2.93
CA LEU A 87 -0.95 12.17 2.67
C LEU A 87 -0.41 13.37 3.45
N GLN A 88 -1.09 14.52 3.38
CA GLN A 88 -0.67 15.73 4.10
C GLN A 88 -0.59 15.51 5.61
N LYS A 89 -1.56 14.78 6.16
CA LYS A 89 -1.68 14.57 7.62
C LYS A 89 -0.68 13.55 8.16
N PHE A 90 -0.44 12.47 7.44
CA PHE A 90 0.27 11.30 7.96
C PHE A 90 1.63 11.01 7.33
N SER A 91 2.02 11.65 6.23
CA SER A 91 3.26 11.33 5.50
C SER A 91 4.55 11.48 6.30
N LYS A 92 4.53 12.24 7.40
CA LYS A 92 5.66 12.36 8.33
C LYS A 92 5.74 11.21 9.34
N GLN A 93 4.67 10.43 9.49
CA GLN A 93 4.56 9.36 10.48
C GLN A 93 4.61 7.97 9.84
N ILE A 94 4.09 7.83 8.62
CA ILE A 94 3.97 6.54 7.94
C ILE A 94 3.97 6.75 6.41
N LYS A 95 4.58 5.82 5.67
CA LYS A 95 4.51 5.87 4.21
C LYS A 95 3.16 5.36 3.73
N ILE A 96 2.51 6.14 2.86
CA ILE A 96 1.17 5.84 2.37
C ILE A 96 1.21 5.54 0.86
N HIS A 97 0.75 4.35 0.51
CA HIS A 97 0.65 3.88 -0.86
C HIS A 97 -0.80 3.79 -1.31
N ALA A 98 -1.06 4.14 -2.57
CA ALA A 98 -2.38 4.00 -3.16
C ALA A 98 -2.66 2.54 -3.57
N LEU A 99 -3.85 2.03 -3.24
CA LEU A 99 -4.32 0.71 -3.66
C LEU A 99 -5.78 0.79 -4.15
N GLY A 100 -6.14 -0.11 -5.05
CA GLY A 100 -7.48 -0.24 -5.63
C GLY A 100 -7.70 0.61 -6.87
N GLY A 101 -7.99 -0.06 -7.97
CA GLY A 101 -8.27 0.53 -9.27
C GLY A 101 -7.14 1.34 -9.89
N VAL A 102 -5.91 1.21 -9.37
CA VAL A 102 -4.74 1.89 -9.95
C VAL A 102 -4.36 1.19 -11.25
N ASP A 103 -4.27 1.99 -12.31
CA ASP A 103 -3.89 1.56 -13.65
C ASP A 103 -2.97 2.58 -14.32
N GLN A 104 -2.52 2.26 -15.54
CA GLN A 104 -1.63 3.13 -16.31
C GLN A 104 -2.24 4.52 -16.60
N LYS A 105 -3.58 4.62 -16.73
CA LYS A 105 -4.27 5.87 -17.07
C LYS A 105 -4.36 6.84 -15.88
N ASN A 106 -4.40 6.30 -14.66
CA ASN A 106 -4.59 7.10 -13.46
C ASN A 106 -3.34 7.20 -12.56
N LEU A 107 -2.28 6.44 -12.86
CA LEU A 107 -1.04 6.44 -12.10
C LEU A 107 -0.41 7.84 -11.96
N GLY A 108 -0.41 8.63 -13.04
CA GLY A 108 0.08 10.00 -13.02
C GLY A 108 -0.64 10.89 -12.00
N LYS A 109 -1.92 10.64 -11.75
CA LYS A 109 -2.72 11.36 -10.75
C LYS A 109 -2.28 11.04 -9.31
N ILE A 110 -1.84 9.80 -9.03
CA ILE A 110 -1.27 9.40 -7.74
C ILE A 110 0.02 10.18 -7.47
N ILE A 111 0.92 10.19 -8.46
CA ILE A 111 2.23 10.87 -8.35
C ILE A 111 2.04 12.36 -8.15
N SER A 112 1.21 13.02 -8.98
CA SER A 112 0.91 14.46 -8.85
C SER A 112 0.20 14.82 -7.53
N SER A 113 -0.33 13.84 -6.83
CA SER A 113 -0.93 14.01 -5.49
C SER A 113 0.10 13.95 -4.36
N GLY A 114 1.39 13.67 -4.65
CA GLY A 114 2.42 13.47 -3.65
C GLY A 114 2.51 12.02 -3.15
N GLY A 115 1.78 11.09 -3.75
CA GLY A 115 1.87 9.67 -3.45
C GLY A 115 3.22 9.09 -3.88
N LYS A 116 3.91 8.42 -2.96
CA LYS A 116 5.24 7.85 -3.20
C LYS A 116 5.22 6.41 -3.68
N GLY A 117 4.07 5.76 -3.68
CA GLY A 117 3.95 4.38 -4.13
C GLY A 117 2.50 3.98 -4.39
N PHE A 118 2.36 2.84 -5.03
CA PHE A 118 1.07 2.26 -5.34
C PHE A 118 1.14 0.74 -5.40
N SER A 119 -0.01 0.09 -5.32
CA SER A 119 -0.18 -1.33 -5.58
C SER A 119 -1.31 -1.54 -6.60
N SER A 120 -1.09 -2.44 -7.54
CA SER A 120 -2.07 -2.75 -8.58
C SER A 120 -1.99 -4.20 -9.01
N LYS A 121 -3.11 -4.92 -8.88
CA LYS A 121 -3.26 -6.27 -9.43
C LYS A 121 -3.45 -6.22 -10.94
N GLY A 122 -4.31 -5.33 -11.43
CA GLY A 122 -4.67 -5.24 -12.85
C GLY A 122 -3.52 -4.83 -13.76
N MET A 123 -2.52 -4.09 -13.28
CA MET A 123 -1.35 -3.73 -14.08
C MET A 123 -0.41 -4.91 -14.31
N ILE A 124 -0.39 -5.88 -13.41
CA ILE A 124 0.42 -7.11 -13.54
C ILE A 124 -0.26 -8.07 -14.52
N GLU A 125 -1.59 -8.13 -14.50
CA GLU A 125 -2.39 -8.98 -15.40
C GLU A 125 -2.39 -8.45 -16.84
N GLN A 126 -2.27 -7.13 -17.04
CA GLN A 126 -2.06 -6.53 -18.35
C GLN A 126 -0.58 -6.68 -18.72
N LYS A 127 -0.28 -7.20 -19.93
CA LYS A 127 1.11 -7.28 -20.41
C LYS A 127 1.78 -5.92 -20.26
N MET A 128 2.76 -5.84 -19.37
CA MET A 128 3.53 -4.62 -19.13
C MET A 128 4.23 -4.21 -20.43
N ASN A 129 3.85 -3.08 -21.00
CA ASN A 129 4.50 -2.53 -22.17
C ASN A 129 5.78 -1.74 -21.79
N LYS A 130 6.66 -1.49 -22.77
CA LYS A 130 7.91 -0.75 -22.57
C LYS A 130 7.72 0.61 -21.90
N THR A 131 6.62 1.29 -22.22
CA THR A 131 6.28 2.62 -21.66
C THR A 131 6.03 2.55 -20.17
N LEU A 132 5.31 1.54 -19.69
CA LEU A 132 5.07 1.34 -18.26
C LEU A 132 6.37 1.03 -17.52
N ILE A 133 7.23 0.17 -18.08
CA ILE A 133 8.53 -0.17 -17.49
C ILE A 133 9.39 1.10 -17.37
N SER A 134 9.45 1.92 -18.41
CA SER A 134 10.16 3.20 -18.42
C SER A 134 9.63 4.15 -17.33
N TYR A 135 8.32 4.23 -17.17
CA TYR A 135 7.67 5.08 -16.17
C TYR A 135 7.94 4.61 -14.72
N LEU A 136 7.90 3.30 -14.49
CA LEU A 136 8.24 2.72 -13.19
C LEU A 136 9.71 2.94 -12.82
N ASN A 137 10.62 2.84 -13.81
CA ASN A 137 12.04 3.14 -13.62
C ASN A 137 12.29 4.62 -13.31
N LEU A 138 11.51 5.53 -13.91
CA LEU A 138 11.60 6.96 -13.62
C LEU A 138 11.18 7.27 -12.17
N ILE A 139 10.08 6.66 -11.71
CA ILE A 139 9.62 6.79 -10.31
C ILE A 139 10.67 6.26 -9.35
N ALA A 140 11.22 5.06 -9.62
CA ALA A 140 12.20 4.42 -8.75
C ALA A 140 13.51 5.21 -8.61
N ARG A 141 13.84 6.08 -9.57
CA ARG A 141 15.03 6.97 -9.50
C ARG A 141 14.79 8.23 -8.69
N ASN A 142 13.52 8.59 -8.45
CA ASN A 142 13.13 9.81 -7.73
C ASN A 142 12.62 9.53 -6.30
N LEU A 143 12.69 8.28 -5.86
CA LEU A 143 12.40 7.81 -4.48
C LEU A 143 13.70 7.51 -3.72
#